data_858f2d355c7f4e8f198541d9198ee442
#
_entry.id   858f2d355c7f4e8f198541d9198ee442
#
_cell.length_a   1.000
_cell.length_b   1.000
_cell.length_c   1.000
_cell.angle_alpha   90.00
_cell.angle_beta   90.00
_cell.angle_gamma   90.00
#
_symmetry.space_group_name_H-M   'P 1'
#
loop_
_entity.id
_entity.type
_entity.pdbx_description
1 polymer ?
#
loop_
_entity_poly.entity_id
_entity_poly.type
_entity_poly.pdbx_seq_one_letter_code
_entity_poly.pdbx_strand_id
1 'polypeptide(L)'
;KSRIIKNPRGHRTHPMSERIRGALFNVIGDIEGRSFLDAFSGSGAIAIEALSRGAVGVKAVEINADSYDVLQANRDLVTDSDELQVYRANIKTWLKNQDRLFDIVVADPPYDNVSMNALDVVAKYVEIGGLLIVSLPPAEHAKFKGFDKLDEKRYGNAKLVFYRRKK
;
A
#
# COMPACT_ATOMS: atom_id res chain seq x y z
N LYS A 1 -17.61 15.60 1.78
CA LYS A 1 -17.36 16.16 0.42
C LYS A 1 -16.25 15.32 -0.22
N SER A 2 -16.52 14.70 -1.37
CA SER A 2 -15.51 13.99 -2.15
C SER A 2 -14.39 14.94 -2.54
N ARG A 3 -13.16 14.71 -2.05
CA ARG A 3 -11.99 15.46 -2.47
C ARG A 3 -11.38 14.73 -3.67
N ILE A 4 -11.08 15.46 -4.73
CA ILE A 4 -10.47 14.90 -5.94
C ILE A 4 -8.97 14.80 -5.69
N ILE A 5 -8.46 13.55 -5.70
CA ILE A 5 -7.03 13.25 -5.57
C ILE A 5 -6.38 13.43 -6.94
N LYS A 6 -5.26 14.15 -6.99
CA LYS A 6 -4.46 14.35 -8.20
C LYS A 6 -3.72 13.06 -8.55
N ASN A 7 -3.58 12.76 -9.84
CA ASN A 7 -2.76 11.67 -10.34
C ASN A 7 -1.43 12.21 -10.92
N PRO A 8 -0.33 11.46 -10.79
CA PRO A 8 0.95 11.82 -11.41
C PRO A 8 0.80 11.93 -12.95
N ARG A 9 1.48 12.90 -13.54
CA ARG A 9 1.58 13.02 -15.00
C ARG A 9 2.68 12.07 -15.48
N GLY A 10 2.33 11.06 -16.31
CA GLY A 10 3.29 10.14 -16.92
C GLY A 10 2.75 8.73 -17.10
N HIS A 11 3.16 8.07 -18.21
CA HIS A 11 2.58 6.80 -18.67
C HIS A 11 3.16 5.53 -18.03
N ARG A 12 4.01 5.62 -16.99
CA ARG A 12 4.71 4.46 -16.43
C ARG A 12 4.14 3.87 -15.14
N THR A 13 3.25 4.58 -14.48
CA THR A 13 2.56 4.06 -13.30
C THR A 13 1.06 4.09 -13.56
N HIS A 14 0.45 2.92 -13.69
CA HIS A 14 -1.01 2.82 -13.70
C HIS A 14 -1.45 2.81 -12.24
N PRO A 15 -1.97 3.94 -11.70
CA PRO A 15 -2.49 3.93 -10.36
C PRO A 15 -3.60 2.89 -10.26
N MET A 16 -3.64 2.18 -9.14
CA MET A 16 -4.73 1.24 -8.85
C MET A 16 -6.07 1.94 -9.08
N SER A 17 -6.91 1.37 -9.94
CA SER A 17 -8.20 1.99 -10.25
C SER A 17 -9.05 2.12 -9.00
N GLU A 18 -9.95 3.10 -8.97
CA GLU A 18 -10.89 3.29 -7.86
C GLU A 18 -11.71 2.03 -7.58
N ARG A 19 -12.11 1.31 -8.63
CA ARG A 19 -12.81 0.02 -8.51
C ARG A 19 -11.98 -1.03 -7.77
N ILE A 20 -10.70 -1.19 -8.12
CA ILE A 20 -9.80 -2.18 -7.50
C ILE A 20 -9.50 -1.76 -6.06
N ARG A 21 -9.26 -0.48 -5.80
CA ARG A 21 -9.05 0.06 -4.47
C ARG A 21 -10.28 -0.13 -3.57
N GLY A 22 -11.47 0.13 -4.08
CA GLY A 22 -12.73 -0.16 -3.36
C GLY A 22 -12.86 -1.64 -3.00
N ALA A 23 -12.55 -2.53 -3.94
CA ALA A 23 -12.58 -3.97 -3.69
C ALA A 23 -11.54 -4.41 -2.65
N LEU A 24 -10.33 -3.82 -2.65
CA LEU A 24 -9.31 -4.06 -1.63
C LEU A 24 -9.88 -3.77 -0.24
N PHE A 25 -10.41 -2.58 -0.02
CA PHE A 25 -10.95 -2.18 1.28
C PHE A 25 -12.21 -2.97 1.68
N ASN A 26 -13.04 -3.39 0.73
CA ASN A 26 -14.19 -4.26 1.02
C ASN A 26 -13.75 -5.65 1.54
N VAL A 27 -12.64 -6.20 1.02
CA VAL A 27 -12.12 -7.49 1.47
C VAL A 27 -11.46 -7.40 2.84
N ILE A 28 -10.66 -6.36 3.11
CA ILE A 28 -9.99 -6.21 4.41
C ILE A 28 -10.96 -5.79 5.53
N GLY A 29 -12.10 -5.18 5.19
CA GLY A 29 -13.16 -4.83 6.14
C GLY A 29 -12.82 -3.63 7.01
N ASP A 30 -13.20 -3.71 8.29
CA ASP A 30 -12.97 -2.65 9.27
C ASP A 30 -11.49 -2.54 9.64
N ILE A 31 -10.94 -1.34 9.49
CA ILE A 31 -9.56 -1.00 9.77
C ILE A 31 -9.41 0.14 10.80
N GLU A 32 -10.50 0.53 11.47
CA GLU A 32 -10.45 1.57 12.48
C GLU A 32 -9.43 1.21 13.57
N GLY A 33 -8.59 2.17 13.92
CA GLY A 33 -7.53 2.01 14.92
C GLY A 33 -6.36 1.11 14.49
N ARG A 34 -6.32 0.62 13.25
CA ARG A 34 -5.22 -0.21 12.74
C ARG A 34 -4.10 0.64 12.14
N SER A 35 -2.85 0.28 12.43
CA SER A 35 -1.68 0.86 11.78
C SER A 35 -1.56 0.39 10.33
N PHE A 36 -1.19 1.30 9.43
CA PHE A 36 -1.23 1.05 7.99
C PHE A 36 0.04 1.52 7.28
N LEU A 37 0.58 0.67 6.41
CA LEU A 37 1.69 1.01 5.51
C LEU A 37 1.26 0.84 4.05
N ASP A 38 1.39 1.91 3.26
CA ASP A 38 1.35 1.91 1.80
C ASP A 38 2.78 1.94 1.26
N ALA A 39 3.30 0.78 0.85
CA ALA A 39 4.73 0.59 0.59
C ALA A 39 5.19 1.13 -0.79
N PHE A 40 4.28 1.32 -1.73
CA PHE A 40 4.52 1.85 -3.07
C PHE A 40 3.39 2.83 -3.43
N SER A 41 3.41 3.99 -2.80
CA SER A 41 2.20 4.78 -2.59
C SER A 41 1.73 5.56 -3.84
N GLY A 42 2.59 5.83 -4.80
CA GLY A 42 2.22 6.59 -5.99
C GLY A 42 1.60 7.95 -5.61
N SER A 43 0.34 8.16 -5.96
CA SER A 43 -0.42 9.37 -5.63
C SER A 43 -0.91 9.43 -4.17
N GLY A 44 -0.79 8.33 -3.40
CA GLY A 44 -1.29 8.23 -2.04
C GLY A 44 -2.76 7.82 -1.91
N ALA A 45 -3.41 7.42 -2.99
CA ALA A 45 -4.84 7.12 -2.97
C ALA A 45 -5.22 6.02 -1.97
N ILE A 46 -4.39 4.98 -1.83
CA ILE A 46 -4.62 3.89 -0.87
C ILE A 46 -4.42 4.41 0.57
N ALA A 47 -3.32 5.10 0.84
CA ALA A 47 -3.02 5.64 2.17
C ALA A 47 -4.10 6.65 2.64
N ILE A 48 -4.56 7.53 1.75
CA ILE A 48 -5.60 8.50 2.03
C ILE A 48 -6.95 7.80 2.31
N GLU A 49 -7.28 6.76 1.56
CA GLU A 49 -8.50 5.99 1.83
C GLU A 49 -8.40 5.23 3.15
N ALA A 50 -7.24 4.66 3.48
CA ALA A 50 -7.01 4.02 4.78
C ALA A 50 -7.24 5.02 5.93
N LEU A 51 -6.68 6.22 5.84
CA LEU A 51 -6.91 7.28 6.81
C LEU A 51 -8.40 7.63 6.92
N SER A 52 -9.11 7.77 5.80
CA SER A 52 -10.54 8.10 5.80
C SER A 52 -11.43 7.01 6.41
N ARG A 53 -10.92 5.78 6.51
CA ARG A 53 -11.58 4.63 7.14
C ARG A 53 -11.14 4.39 8.59
N GLY A 54 -10.44 5.35 9.19
CA GLY A 54 -10.05 5.32 10.60
C GLY A 54 -8.75 4.60 10.91
N ALA A 55 -7.94 4.24 9.90
CA ALA A 55 -6.59 3.74 10.15
C ALA A 55 -5.75 4.81 10.87
N VAL A 56 -4.83 4.38 11.72
CA VAL A 56 -3.97 5.24 12.51
C VAL A 56 -2.50 5.02 12.17
N GLY A 57 -1.66 6.04 12.35
CA GLY A 57 -0.24 5.96 12.07
C GLY A 57 0.03 5.53 10.63
N VAL A 58 -0.76 6.05 9.68
CA VAL A 58 -0.65 5.72 8.26
C VAL A 58 0.66 6.25 7.71
N LYS A 59 1.45 5.36 7.09
CA LYS A 59 2.70 5.73 6.43
C LYS A 59 2.63 5.36 4.96
N ALA A 60 3.09 6.28 4.12
CA ALA A 60 3.13 6.16 2.66
C ALA A 60 4.54 6.40 2.15
N VAL A 61 5.08 5.45 1.38
CA VAL A 61 6.45 5.51 0.86
C VAL A 61 6.42 5.50 -0.65
N GLU A 62 7.11 6.45 -1.27
CA GLU A 62 7.23 6.57 -2.73
C GLU A 62 8.67 6.94 -3.10
N ILE A 63 9.24 6.24 -4.09
CA ILE A 63 10.63 6.48 -4.53
C ILE A 63 10.71 7.52 -5.64
N ASN A 64 9.71 7.57 -6.52
CA ASN A 64 9.69 8.48 -7.67
C ASN A 64 9.39 9.92 -7.21
N ALA A 65 10.23 10.87 -7.64
CA ALA A 65 10.12 12.26 -7.22
C ALA A 65 8.78 12.90 -7.62
N ASP A 66 8.37 12.74 -8.89
CA ASP A 66 7.16 13.36 -9.40
C ASP A 66 5.90 12.79 -8.73
N SER A 67 5.88 11.48 -8.49
CA SER A 67 4.81 10.81 -7.74
C SER A 67 4.78 11.24 -6.29
N TYR A 68 5.95 11.42 -5.66
CA TYR A 68 6.03 11.90 -4.29
C TYR A 68 5.52 13.34 -4.13
N ASP A 69 5.82 14.23 -5.08
CA ASP A 69 5.29 15.59 -5.06
C ASP A 69 3.75 15.60 -5.13
N VAL A 70 3.17 14.70 -5.93
CA VAL A 70 1.71 14.51 -5.99
C VAL A 70 1.17 13.90 -4.69
N LEU A 71 1.84 12.91 -4.13
CA LEU A 71 1.50 12.29 -2.84
C LEU A 71 1.47 13.35 -1.73
N GLN A 72 2.50 14.19 -1.66
CA GLN A 72 2.58 15.27 -0.66
C GLN A 72 1.45 16.28 -0.83
N ALA A 73 1.21 16.72 -2.06
CA ALA A 73 0.12 17.67 -2.37
C ALA A 73 -1.26 17.07 -2.02
N ASN A 74 -1.47 15.78 -2.30
CA ASN A 74 -2.72 15.10 -1.95
C ASN A 74 -2.89 14.95 -0.43
N ARG A 75 -1.80 14.63 0.30
CA ARG A 75 -1.81 14.59 1.76
C ARG A 75 -2.24 15.94 2.33
N ASP A 76 -1.64 17.04 1.86
CA ASP A 76 -1.91 18.39 2.35
C ASP A 76 -3.36 18.84 2.06
N LEU A 77 -4.01 18.27 1.04
CA LEU A 77 -5.43 18.51 0.75
C LEU A 77 -6.39 17.81 1.74
N VAL A 78 -5.96 16.70 2.36
CA VAL A 78 -6.86 15.89 3.19
C VAL A 78 -6.59 16.04 4.68
N THR A 79 -5.35 16.26 5.08
CA THR A 79 -4.97 16.44 6.48
C THR A 79 -3.70 17.28 6.60
N ASP A 80 -3.62 18.06 7.66
CA ASP A 80 -2.44 18.79 8.13
C ASP A 80 -1.81 18.13 9.37
N SER A 81 -2.39 17.01 9.83
CA SER A 81 -1.92 16.25 10.99
C SER A 81 -0.86 15.19 10.63
N ASP A 82 -0.17 14.69 11.65
CA ASP A 82 0.81 13.60 11.52
C ASP A 82 0.17 12.20 11.37
N GLU A 83 -1.14 12.12 11.23
CA GLU A 83 -1.86 10.85 11.03
C GLU A 83 -1.51 10.15 9.72
N LEU A 84 -1.16 10.94 8.68
CA LEU A 84 -0.61 10.45 7.42
C LEU A 84 0.78 11.04 7.20
N GLN A 85 1.79 10.21 7.36
CA GLN A 85 3.19 10.56 7.12
C GLN A 85 3.64 10.03 5.75
N VAL A 86 4.23 10.89 4.93
CA VAL A 86 4.68 10.56 3.58
C VAL A 86 6.21 10.66 3.48
N TYR A 87 6.82 9.70 2.79
CA TYR A 87 8.27 9.58 2.69
C TYR A 87 8.72 9.37 1.25
N ARG A 88 9.69 10.17 0.80
CA ARG A 88 10.40 9.91 -0.45
C ARG A 88 11.59 9.02 -0.18
N ALA A 89 11.46 7.72 -0.44
CA ALA A 89 12.51 6.75 -0.15
C ALA A 89 12.36 5.46 -0.96
N ASN A 90 13.44 4.71 -1.06
CA ASN A 90 13.36 3.30 -1.41
C ASN A 90 12.78 2.53 -0.23
N ILE A 91 11.76 1.72 -0.46
CA ILE A 91 11.03 1.02 0.62
C ILE A 91 11.95 0.11 1.46
N LYS A 92 12.89 -0.61 0.85
CA LYS A 92 13.80 -1.49 1.58
C LYS A 92 14.74 -0.71 2.52
N THR A 93 15.22 0.43 2.06
CA THR A 93 16.10 1.30 2.86
C THR A 93 15.32 1.97 3.98
N TRP A 94 14.12 2.45 3.67
CA TRP A 94 13.25 3.10 4.64
C TRP A 94 12.85 2.14 5.78
N LEU A 95 12.46 0.90 5.44
CA LEU A 95 12.06 -0.13 6.40
C LEU A 95 13.18 -0.49 7.38
N LYS A 96 14.45 -0.51 6.96
CA LYS A 96 15.59 -0.80 7.85
C LYS A 96 15.68 0.13 9.07
N ASN A 97 15.10 1.31 8.98
CA ASN A 97 15.06 2.32 10.02
C ASN A 97 13.73 2.36 10.79
N GLN A 98 12.89 1.33 10.62
CA GLN A 98 11.60 1.23 11.32
C GLN A 98 11.69 0.19 12.43
N ASP A 99 11.33 0.58 13.64
CA ASP A 99 11.26 -0.30 14.83
C ASP A 99 9.85 -0.88 15.02
N ARG A 100 8.89 -0.46 14.21
CA ARG A 100 7.48 -0.87 14.34
C ARG A 100 7.06 -1.73 13.18
N LEU A 101 6.20 -2.71 13.49
CA LEU A 101 5.43 -3.47 12.53
C LEU A 101 4.08 -2.78 12.29
N PHE A 102 3.34 -3.21 11.26
CA PHE A 102 2.06 -2.65 10.88
C PHE A 102 0.98 -3.72 10.88
N ASP A 103 -0.21 -3.37 11.35
CA ASP A 103 -1.37 -4.28 11.29
C ASP A 103 -1.75 -4.61 9.85
N ILE A 104 -1.61 -3.64 8.94
CA ILE A 104 -1.96 -3.78 7.54
C ILE A 104 -0.86 -3.17 6.68
N VAL A 105 -0.37 -3.95 5.72
CA VAL A 105 0.60 -3.50 4.71
C VAL A 105 0.04 -3.76 3.33
N VAL A 106 0.02 -2.73 2.49
CA VAL A 106 -0.33 -2.82 1.08
C VAL A 106 0.92 -2.57 0.24
N ALA A 107 1.16 -3.45 -0.73
CA ALA A 107 2.26 -3.35 -1.69
C ALA A 107 1.69 -3.44 -3.12
N ASP A 108 1.67 -2.30 -3.82
CA ASP A 108 1.29 -2.17 -5.23
C ASP A 108 2.49 -1.71 -6.07
N PRO A 109 3.50 -2.60 -6.27
CA PRO A 109 4.72 -2.24 -7.00
C PRO A 109 4.45 -2.00 -8.48
N PRO A 110 5.32 -1.24 -9.20
CA PRO A 110 5.25 -1.12 -10.64
C PRO A 110 5.34 -2.50 -11.32
N TYR A 111 4.40 -2.80 -12.24
CA TYR A 111 4.29 -4.13 -12.84
C TYR A 111 5.39 -4.46 -13.86
N ASP A 112 6.06 -3.47 -14.39
CA ASP A 112 7.23 -3.63 -15.28
C ASP A 112 8.51 -4.02 -14.53
N ASN A 113 8.53 -3.90 -13.20
CA ASN A 113 9.68 -4.24 -12.37
C ASN A 113 9.25 -4.71 -10.96
N VAL A 114 8.51 -5.81 -10.90
CA VAL A 114 8.12 -6.42 -9.62
C VAL A 114 9.33 -7.06 -8.96
N SER A 115 9.83 -6.48 -7.89
CA SER A 115 10.93 -7.02 -7.10
C SER A 115 10.40 -7.92 -5.97
N MET A 116 10.49 -9.23 -6.15
CA MET A 116 10.13 -10.20 -5.10
C MET A 116 10.95 -10.00 -3.83
N ASN A 117 12.23 -9.65 -3.95
CA ASN A 117 13.07 -9.32 -2.79
C ASN A 117 12.53 -8.11 -2.00
N ALA A 118 12.00 -7.09 -2.68
CA ALA A 118 11.38 -5.96 -2.00
C ALA A 118 10.09 -6.37 -1.27
N LEU A 119 9.27 -7.21 -1.90
CA LEU A 119 8.05 -7.75 -1.28
C LEU A 119 8.35 -8.63 -0.06
N ASP A 120 9.40 -9.46 -0.11
CA ASP A 120 9.86 -10.26 1.02
C ASP A 120 10.33 -9.39 2.20
N VAL A 121 10.99 -8.26 1.91
CA VAL A 121 11.38 -7.31 2.95
C VAL A 121 10.13 -6.65 3.55
N VAL A 122 9.20 -6.19 2.72
CA VAL A 122 7.93 -5.56 3.16
C VAL A 122 7.13 -6.52 4.05
N ALA A 123 7.04 -7.81 3.67
CA ALA A 123 6.31 -8.82 4.43
C ALA A 123 6.79 -8.97 5.88
N LYS A 124 8.08 -8.75 6.15
CA LYS A 124 8.65 -8.84 7.51
C LYS A 124 8.10 -7.79 8.47
N TYR A 125 7.57 -6.69 7.94
CA TYR A 125 7.05 -5.57 8.73
C TYR A 125 5.54 -5.63 8.98
N VAL A 126 4.89 -6.74 8.64
CA VAL A 126 3.51 -7.03 9.03
C VAL A 126 3.48 -7.59 10.44
N GLU A 127 2.58 -7.13 11.30
CA GLU A 127 2.36 -7.70 12.64
C GLU A 127 1.93 -9.17 12.60
N ILE A 128 2.19 -9.92 13.67
CA ILE A 128 1.64 -11.28 13.83
C ILE A 128 0.11 -11.20 13.83
N GLY A 129 -0.54 -11.96 12.95
CA GLY A 129 -1.98 -11.88 12.71
C GLY A 129 -2.41 -10.73 11.80
N GLY A 130 -1.49 -9.85 11.42
CA GLY A 130 -1.71 -8.74 10.50
C GLY A 130 -1.87 -9.19 9.04
N LEU A 131 -2.24 -8.24 8.19
CA LEU A 131 -2.55 -8.46 6.78
C LEU A 131 -1.47 -7.89 5.87
N LEU A 132 -1.09 -8.67 4.86
CA LEU A 132 -0.32 -8.22 3.70
C LEU A 132 -1.19 -8.34 2.46
N ILE A 133 -1.37 -7.26 1.74
CA ILE A 133 -2.07 -7.22 0.46
C ILE A 133 -1.05 -6.87 -0.62
N VAL A 134 -0.94 -7.71 -1.65
CA VAL A 134 -0.01 -7.49 -2.76
C VAL A 134 -0.78 -7.41 -4.06
N SER A 135 -0.53 -6.34 -4.81
CA SER A 135 -1.02 -6.18 -6.18
C SER A 135 0.04 -6.69 -7.16
N LEU A 136 -0.34 -7.58 -8.05
CA LEU A 136 0.57 -8.26 -8.98
C LEU A 136 -0.02 -8.33 -10.38
N PRO A 137 0.82 -8.42 -11.43
CA PRO A 137 0.38 -8.90 -12.74
C PRO A 137 -0.26 -10.30 -12.62
N PRO A 138 -1.25 -10.66 -13.48
CA PRO A 138 -1.96 -11.93 -13.36
C PRO A 138 -1.09 -13.18 -13.39
N ALA A 139 0.01 -13.15 -14.15
CA ALA A 139 0.94 -14.27 -14.29
C ALA A 139 1.91 -14.43 -13.10
N GLU A 140 2.16 -13.36 -12.35
CA GLU A 140 3.09 -13.38 -11.22
C GLU A 140 2.51 -14.10 -10.01
N HIS A 141 3.36 -14.80 -9.27
CA HIS A 141 3.00 -15.51 -8.04
C HIS A 141 3.95 -15.13 -6.93
N ALA A 142 3.39 -14.80 -5.76
CA ALA A 142 4.16 -14.53 -4.56
C ALA A 142 3.78 -15.54 -3.45
N LYS A 143 4.79 -15.98 -2.70
CA LYS A 143 4.61 -16.78 -1.48
C LYS A 143 5.53 -16.20 -0.42
N PHE A 144 4.98 -15.97 0.76
CA PHE A 144 5.73 -15.41 1.88
C PHE A 144 5.83 -16.42 3.00
N LYS A 145 7.07 -16.65 3.49
CA LYS A 145 7.32 -17.56 4.62
C LYS A 145 6.61 -17.02 5.87
N GLY A 146 5.83 -17.86 6.52
CA GLY A 146 5.08 -17.49 7.71
C GLY A 146 3.75 -16.79 7.43
N PHE A 147 3.25 -16.88 6.21
CA PHE A 147 1.94 -16.32 5.84
C PHE A 147 1.00 -17.39 5.28
N ASP A 148 -0.29 -17.23 5.56
CA ASP A 148 -1.36 -17.95 4.91
C ASP A 148 -2.00 -17.06 3.85
N LYS A 149 -2.17 -17.58 2.64
CA LYS A 149 -2.98 -16.92 1.61
C LYS A 149 -4.45 -17.03 1.97
N LEU A 150 -5.13 -15.90 2.11
CA LEU A 150 -6.55 -15.84 2.46
C LEU A 150 -7.46 -15.79 1.24
N ASP A 151 -7.09 -14.97 0.26
CA ASP A 151 -7.95 -14.70 -0.93
C ASP A 151 -7.10 -14.21 -2.11
N GLU A 152 -7.69 -14.28 -3.30
CA GLU A 152 -7.14 -13.70 -4.53
C GLU A 152 -8.30 -13.15 -5.38
N LYS A 153 -8.20 -11.90 -5.79
CA LYS A 153 -9.17 -11.24 -6.68
C LYS A 153 -8.47 -10.82 -7.96
N ARG A 154 -9.04 -11.16 -9.10
CA ARG A 154 -8.49 -10.85 -10.43
C ARG A 154 -9.28 -9.72 -11.10
N TYR A 155 -8.55 -8.78 -11.71
CA TYR A 155 -9.09 -7.60 -12.35
C TYR A 155 -8.31 -7.32 -13.65
N GLY A 156 -8.72 -7.90 -14.78
CA GLY A 156 -8.06 -7.66 -16.06
C GLY A 156 -6.55 -7.88 -16.00
N ASN A 157 -5.78 -6.80 -15.97
CA ASN A 157 -4.31 -6.80 -15.93
C ASN A 157 -3.69 -6.84 -14.53
N ALA A 158 -4.49 -6.99 -13.49
CA ALA A 158 -4.05 -6.98 -12.11
C ALA A 158 -4.71 -8.09 -11.28
N LYS A 159 -4.05 -8.52 -10.24
CA LYS A 159 -4.66 -9.31 -9.18
C LYS A 159 -4.24 -8.79 -7.81
N LEU A 160 -5.17 -8.81 -6.87
CA LEU A 160 -4.90 -8.59 -5.45
C LEU A 160 -4.82 -9.93 -4.75
N VAL A 161 -3.76 -10.14 -3.98
CA VAL A 161 -3.58 -11.34 -3.17
C VAL A 161 -3.48 -10.92 -1.71
N PHE A 162 -4.28 -11.56 -0.88
CA PHE A 162 -4.42 -11.26 0.54
C PHE A 162 -3.77 -12.36 1.36
N TYR A 163 -2.91 -11.97 2.28
CA TYR A 163 -2.18 -12.89 3.17
C TYR A 163 -2.35 -12.46 4.62
N ARG A 164 -2.34 -13.44 5.53
CA ARG A 164 -2.27 -13.20 6.98
C ARG A 164 -0.97 -13.77 7.54
N ARG A 165 -0.27 -12.99 8.35
CA ARG A 165 0.91 -13.47 9.06
C ARG A 165 0.51 -14.44 10.17
N LYS A 166 1.12 -15.62 10.16
CA LYS A 166 0.90 -16.67 11.18
C LYS A 166 1.38 -16.22 12.57
N LYS A 167 0.78 -16.84 13.58
CA LYS A 167 1.26 -16.75 14.95
C LYS A 167 2.58 -17.49 15.11
#